data_c09c23666782c921885d8680ac36fb88
#
_entry.id   c09c23666782c921885d8680ac36fb88
#
_cell.length_a   1.000
_cell.length_b   1.000
_cell.length_c   1.000
_cell.angle_alpha   90.00
_cell.angle_beta   90.00
_cell.angle_gamma   90.00
#
_symmetry.space_group_name_H-M   'P 1'
#
loop_
_entity.id
_entity.type
_entity.pdbx_description
1 polymer ?
#
loop_
_entity_poly.entity_id
_entity_poly.type
_entity_poly.pdbx_seq_one_letter_code
_entity_poly.pdbx_strand_id
1 'polypeptide(L)'
;MVKQEPETYSWDDFVNDGRTDWTGVRNYQARNNLREMTAGDRVLFYHSGKEKAVVGMAEVVKSSYPDPTASDEQWVAVDLKPVRALKSPVLLAAIRYDKRLSQLPLIRQSQLSVMSLTKDEFDIIVATGDGKTRKKAAAKKK
;
A
#
# COMPACT_ATOMS: atom_id res chain seq x y z
N MET A 1 0.47 3.07 1.90
CA MET A 1 -0.23 2.03 1.11
C MET A 1 -0.87 2.67 -0.10
N VAL A 2 -0.72 2.04 -1.24
CA VAL A 2 -1.39 2.44 -2.48
C VAL A 2 -2.35 1.34 -2.91
N LYS A 3 -3.46 1.73 -3.55
CA LYS A 3 -4.51 0.80 -3.96
C LYS A 3 -4.68 0.85 -5.46
N GLN A 4 -4.88 -0.31 -6.07
CA GLN A 4 -5.17 -0.43 -7.48
C GLN A 4 -6.02 -1.66 -7.74
N GLU A 5 -6.90 -1.59 -8.75
CA GLU A 5 -7.65 -2.75 -9.18
C GLU A 5 -6.75 -3.65 -10.02
N PRO A 6 -6.71 -4.97 -9.76
CA PRO A 6 -5.81 -5.85 -10.51
C PRO A 6 -6.12 -5.91 -12.00
N GLU A 7 -7.36 -5.68 -12.41
CA GLU A 7 -7.71 -5.63 -13.84
C GLU A 7 -7.08 -4.41 -14.52
N THR A 8 -6.82 -3.34 -13.77
CA THR A 8 -6.19 -2.13 -14.30
C THR A 8 -4.68 -2.21 -14.21
N TYR A 9 -4.18 -2.58 -13.04
CA TYR A 9 -2.73 -2.69 -12.82
C TYR A 9 -2.48 -3.61 -11.63
N SER A 10 -2.06 -4.84 -11.93
CA SER A 10 -1.86 -5.86 -10.91
C SER A 10 -0.45 -5.80 -10.34
N TRP A 11 -0.23 -6.51 -9.22
CA TRP A 11 1.10 -6.71 -8.67
C TRP A 11 2.03 -7.35 -9.70
N ASP A 12 1.53 -8.31 -10.48
CA ASP A 12 2.33 -8.96 -11.52
C ASP A 12 2.74 -7.97 -12.61
N ASP A 13 1.83 -7.09 -13.03
CA ASP A 13 2.17 -6.03 -13.98
C ASP A 13 3.27 -5.14 -13.43
N PHE A 14 3.18 -4.80 -12.16
CA PHE A 14 4.15 -3.97 -11.49
C PHE A 14 5.53 -4.64 -11.44
N VAL A 15 5.57 -5.93 -11.11
CA VAL A 15 6.82 -6.70 -11.09
C VAL A 15 7.43 -6.76 -12.48
N ASN A 16 6.60 -6.97 -13.48
CA ASN A 16 7.09 -7.03 -14.88
C ASN A 16 7.65 -5.69 -15.33
N ASP A 17 7.04 -4.59 -14.92
CA ASP A 17 7.54 -3.25 -15.27
C ASP A 17 8.82 -2.89 -14.52
N GLY A 18 9.01 -3.43 -13.33
CA GLY A 18 10.17 -3.17 -12.49
C GLY A 18 10.18 -1.80 -11.83
N ARG A 19 9.46 -0.85 -12.37
CA ARG A 19 9.33 0.51 -11.85
C ARG A 19 8.14 1.16 -12.54
N THR A 20 7.38 1.94 -11.78
CA THR A 20 6.23 2.63 -12.35
C THR A 20 6.09 4.02 -11.76
N ASP A 21 5.55 4.94 -12.55
CA ASP A 21 5.13 6.25 -12.07
C ASP A 21 3.68 6.14 -11.61
N TRP A 22 3.44 6.50 -10.36
CA TRP A 22 2.11 6.41 -9.77
C TRP A 22 1.37 7.70 -10.04
N THR A 23 0.68 7.74 -11.17
CA THR A 23 0.00 8.93 -11.68
C THR A 23 -1.51 8.80 -11.52
N GLY A 24 -2.24 9.85 -11.87
CA GLY A 24 -3.68 9.80 -11.94
C GLY A 24 -4.40 9.98 -10.61
N VAL A 25 -3.69 10.30 -9.53
CA VAL A 25 -4.32 10.54 -8.23
C VAL A 25 -4.98 11.91 -8.24
N ARG A 26 -6.31 11.95 -8.01
CA ARG A 26 -7.10 13.18 -8.11
C ARG A 26 -7.93 13.47 -6.87
N ASN A 27 -7.52 12.93 -5.72
CA ASN A 27 -8.11 13.20 -4.42
C ASN A 27 -7.10 13.99 -3.60
N TYR A 28 -7.53 15.06 -2.96
CA TYR A 28 -6.60 15.96 -2.24
C TYR A 28 -5.89 15.27 -1.09
N GLN A 29 -6.58 14.43 -0.33
CA GLN A 29 -5.95 13.72 0.78
C GLN A 29 -4.94 12.70 0.27
N ALA A 30 -5.28 11.96 -0.77
CA ALA A 30 -4.37 10.99 -1.38
C ALA A 30 -3.13 11.69 -1.94
N ARG A 31 -3.32 12.86 -2.58
CA ARG A 31 -2.21 13.67 -3.08
C ARG A 31 -1.28 14.09 -1.94
N ASN A 32 -1.86 14.54 -0.83
CA ASN A 32 -1.06 14.96 0.31
C ASN A 32 -0.25 13.78 0.86
N ASN A 33 -0.81 12.59 0.86
CA ASN A 33 -0.09 11.39 1.26
C ASN A 33 1.07 11.08 0.32
N LEU A 34 0.88 11.27 -0.99
CA LEU A 34 1.98 11.11 -1.95
C LEU A 34 3.10 12.12 -1.68
N ARG A 35 2.73 13.36 -1.36
CA ARG A 35 3.70 14.41 -1.08
C ARG A 35 4.58 14.11 0.13
N GLU A 36 4.08 13.34 1.07
CA GLU A 36 4.82 12.98 2.27
C GLU A 36 5.78 11.82 2.05
N MET A 37 5.67 11.13 0.93
CA MET A 37 6.56 10.01 0.62
C MET A 37 7.93 10.51 0.22
N THR A 38 8.97 9.88 0.76
CA THR A 38 10.36 10.18 0.39
C THR A 38 11.03 8.94 -0.17
N ALA A 39 12.04 9.14 -1.01
CA ALA A 39 12.78 8.02 -1.60
C ALA A 39 13.31 7.11 -0.49
N GLY A 40 13.11 5.80 -0.67
CA GLY A 40 13.46 4.80 0.33
C GLY A 40 12.31 4.34 1.20
N ASP A 41 11.20 5.08 1.25
CA ASP A 41 10.04 4.68 2.04
C ASP A 41 9.44 3.40 1.48
N ARG A 42 8.97 2.54 2.38
CA ARG A 42 8.27 1.32 2.00
C ARG A 42 6.78 1.59 1.89
N VAL A 43 6.16 0.96 0.89
CA VAL A 43 4.76 1.18 0.54
C VAL A 43 4.10 -0.16 0.34
N LEU A 44 2.96 -0.40 0.98
CA LEU A 44 2.21 -1.63 0.75
C LEU A 44 1.31 -1.47 -0.47
N PHE A 45 1.23 -2.51 -1.28
CA PHE A 45 0.45 -2.55 -2.51
C PHE A 45 -0.81 -3.37 -2.27
N TYR A 46 -1.97 -2.75 -2.45
CA TYR A 46 -3.26 -3.35 -2.16
C TYR A 46 -4.06 -3.53 -3.44
N HIS A 47 -4.54 -4.75 -3.67
CA HIS A 47 -5.50 -5.02 -4.75
C HIS A 47 -6.90 -4.69 -4.25
N SER A 48 -7.53 -3.68 -4.85
CA SER A 48 -8.93 -3.33 -4.56
C SER A 48 -9.86 -4.14 -5.45
N GLY A 49 -11.14 -3.82 -5.44
CA GLY A 49 -12.12 -4.54 -6.24
C GLY A 49 -12.51 -5.84 -5.57
N LYS A 50 -12.45 -6.93 -6.31
CA LYS A 50 -12.93 -8.22 -5.81
C LYS A 50 -11.97 -8.88 -4.83
N GLU A 51 -10.68 -8.72 -5.06
CA GLU A 51 -9.68 -9.42 -4.23
C GLU A 51 -9.58 -8.86 -2.82
N LYS A 52 -9.49 -7.54 -2.69
CA LYS A 52 -9.43 -6.83 -1.41
C LYS A 52 -8.35 -7.38 -0.49
N ALA A 53 -7.10 -7.24 -0.90
CA ALA A 53 -5.97 -7.79 -0.15
C ALA A 53 -4.70 -6.99 -0.37
N VAL A 54 -3.86 -6.92 0.66
CA VAL A 54 -2.48 -6.43 0.54
C VAL A 54 -1.65 -7.58 -0.01
N VAL A 55 -0.99 -7.36 -1.14
CA VAL A 55 -0.31 -8.44 -1.86
C VAL A 55 1.20 -8.30 -1.90
N GLY A 56 1.73 -7.09 -1.73
CA GLY A 56 3.16 -6.90 -1.86
C GLY A 56 3.66 -5.63 -1.23
N MET A 57 4.97 -5.48 -1.27
CA MET A 57 5.68 -4.34 -0.72
C MET A 57 6.48 -3.66 -1.83
N ALA A 58 6.37 -2.35 -1.92
CA ALA A 58 7.08 -1.52 -2.86
C ALA A 58 7.99 -0.54 -2.12
N GLU A 59 8.79 0.18 -2.86
CA GLU A 59 9.66 1.21 -2.31
C GLU A 59 9.58 2.46 -3.19
N VAL A 60 9.56 3.64 -2.57
CA VAL A 60 9.59 4.90 -3.29
C VAL A 60 10.98 5.10 -3.88
N VAL A 61 11.05 5.27 -5.19
CA VAL A 61 12.30 5.50 -5.90
C VAL A 61 12.53 6.99 -6.12
N LYS A 62 11.44 7.71 -6.38
CA LYS A 62 11.49 9.15 -6.63
C LYS A 62 10.36 9.82 -5.86
N SER A 63 10.72 10.82 -5.04
CA SER A 63 9.75 11.60 -4.26
C SER A 63 8.83 12.38 -5.19
N SER A 64 7.75 12.94 -4.64
CA SER A 64 6.69 13.56 -5.44
C SER A 64 7.19 14.64 -6.41
N TYR A 65 6.60 14.63 -7.58
CA TYR A 65 6.86 15.59 -8.64
C TYR A 65 5.53 15.84 -9.35
N PRO A 66 5.43 16.94 -10.14
CA PRO A 66 4.16 17.20 -10.84
C PRO A 66 3.75 16.03 -11.72
N ASP A 67 2.49 15.63 -11.61
CA ASP A 67 1.95 14.52 -12.38
C ASP A 67 1.87 14.92 -13.86
N PRO A 68 2.60 14.25 -14.75
CA PRO A 68 2.62 14.63 -16.17
C PRO A 68 1.29 14.38 -16.87
N THR A 69 0.39 13.59 -16.27
CA THR A 69 -0.93 13.34 -16.87
C THR A 69 -1.95 14.41 -16.49
N ALA A 70 -1.60 15.30 -15.56
CA ALA A 70 -2.50 16.37 -15.12
C ALA A 70 -2.17 17.68 -15.81
N SER A 71 -3.20 18.51 -15.99
CA SER A 71 -3.02 19.86 -16.54
C SER A 71 -2.64 20.89 -15.46
N ASP A 72 -2.70 20.48 -14.20
CA ASP A 72 -2.53 21.35 -13.03
C ASP A 72 -1.40 20.80 -12.16
N GLU A 73 -0.46 21.67 -11.78
CA GLU A 73 0.72 21.28 -11.01
C GLU A 73 0.41 20.84 -9.57
N GLN A 74 -0.79 21.10 -9.08
CA GLN A 74 -1.15 20.65 -7.72
C GLN A 74 -1.21 19.14 -7.60
N TRP A 75 -1.39 18.43 -8.70
CA TRP A 75 -1.43 16.97 -8.70
C TRP A 75 -0.02 16.43 -8.89
N VAL A 76 0.30 15.39 -8.10
CA VAL A 76 1.66 14.88 -8.06
C VAL A 76 1.66 13.37 -8.28
N ALA A 77 2.84 12.88 -8.62
CA ALA A 77 3.12 11.47 -8.79
C ALA A 77 4.37 11.11 -7.99
N VAL A 78 4.56 9.85 -7.71
CA VAL A 78 5.80 9.31 -7.17
C VAL A 78 6.19 8.12 -8.03
N ASP A 79 7.47 7.75 -8.02
CA ASP A 79 7.91 6.54 -8.69
C ASP A 79 8.11 5.44 -7.64
N LEU A 80 7.62 4.26 -7.97
CA LEU A 80 7.69 3.08 -7.10
C LEU A 80 8.36 1.93 -7.82
N LYS A 81 9.03 1.07 -7.06
CA LYS A 81 9.52 -0.21 -7.57
C LYS A 81 9.04 -1.33 -6.65
N PRO A 82 8.83 -2.55 -7.16
CA PRO A 82 8.47 -3.66 -6.30
C PRO A 82 9.68 -4.11 -5.48
N VAL A 83 9.44 -4.47 -4.22
CA VAL A 83 10.46 -5.06 -3.35
C VAL A 83 10.24 -6.56 -3.27
N ARG A 84 9.06 -6.98 -2.82
CA ARG A 84 8.69 -8.40 -2.78
C ARG A 84 7.21 -8.57 -2.55
N ALA A 85 6.68 -9.69 -3.00
CA ALA A 85 5.32 -10.10 -2.63
C ALA A 85 5.32 -10.55 -1.17
N LEU A 86 4.18 -10.41 -0.50
CA LEU A 86 4.00 -11.06 0.80
C LEU A 86 3.84 -12.56 0.57
N LYS A 87 4.19 -13.36 1.57
CA LYS A 87 4.05 -14.82 1.45
C LYS A 87 2.62 -15.23 1.19
N SER A 88 1.68 -14.54 1.82
CA SER A 88 0.26 -14.71 1.55
C SER A 88 -0.40 -13.34 1.51
N PRO A 89 -1.40 -13.14 0.64
CA PRO A 89 -2.16 -11.89 0.66
C PRO A 89 -2.81 -11.68 2.02
N VAL A 90 -2.83 -10.44 2.49
CA VAL A 90 -3.52 -10.09 3.74
C VAL A 90 -4.88 -9.53 3.36
N LEU A 91 -5.92 -10.33 3.56
CA LEU A 91 -7.27 -9.97 3.15
C LEU A 91 -7.82 -8.84 4.00
N LEU A 92 -8.63 -7.99 3.39
CA LEU A 92 -9.32 -6.92 4.10
C LEU A 92 -10.11 -7.47 5.30
N ALA A 93 -10.74 -8.64 5.15
CA ALA A 93 -11.47 -9.28 6.23
C ALA A 93 -10.56 -9.54 7.44
N ALA A 94 -9.34 -10.03 7.21
CA ALA A 94 -8.39 -10.26 8.29
C ALA A 94 -7.96 -8.96 8.94
N ILE A 95 -7.77 -7.92 8.15
CA ILE A 95 -7.41 -6.59 8.65
C ILE A 95 -8.52 -6.04 9.55
N ARG A 96 -9.77 -6.16 9.13
CA ARG A 96 -10.92 -5.71 9.93
C ARG A 96 -11.03 -6.46 11.24
N TYR A 97 -10.62 -7.71 11.25
CA TYR A 97 -10.70 -8.55 12.43
C TYR A 97 -9.63 -8.22 13.46
N ASP A 98 -8.55 -7.59 13.05
CA ASP A 98 -7.42 -7.26 13.93
C ASP A 98 -7.66 -5.90 14.59
N LYS A 99 -7.90 -5.91 15.90
CA LYS A 99 -8.22 -4.70 16.65
C LYS A 99 -7.09 -3.66 16.60
N ARG A 100 -5.87 -4.11 16.42
CA ARG A 100 -4.72 -3.20 16.33
C ARG A 100 -4.74 -2.35 15.07
N LEU A 101 -5.53 -2.77 14.07
CA LEU A 101 -5.65 -2.10 12.78
C LEU A 101 -6.95 -1.35 12.61
N SER A 102 -7.71 -1.15 13.69
CA SER A 102 -9.05 -0.55 13.64
C SER A 102 -9.05 0.89 13.14
N GLN A 103 -7.94 1.59 13.24
CA GLN A 103 -7.83 2.99 12.83
C GLN A 103 -7.26 3.16 11.42
N LEU A 104 -6.96 2.07 10.71
CA LEU A 104 -6.44 2.16 9.35
C LEU A 104 -7.35 2.95 8.43
N PRO A 105 -6.80 3.89 7.65
CA PRO A 105 -7.60 4.58 6.63
C PRO A 105 -8.25 3.62 5.65
N LEU A 106 -7.64 2.48 5.39
CA LEU A 106 -8.21 1.44 4.54
C LEU A 106 -9.62 1.05 4.99
N ILE A 107 -9.86 1.00 6.31
CA ILE A 107 -11.15 0.66 6.89
C ILE A 107 -12.02 1.91 7.03
N ARG A 108 -11.44 3.00 7.54
CA ARG A 108 -12.19 4.20 7.90
C ARG A 108 -12.53 5.07 6.70
N GLN A 109 -11.75 4.99 5.64
CA GLN A 109 -11.90 5.81 4.44
C GLN A 109 -11.74 4.93 3.20
N SER A 110 -12.77 4.12 2.92
CA SER A 110 -12.69 3.11 1.86
C SER A 110 -12.46 3.69 0.47
N GLN A 111 -12.75 4.98 0.27
CA GLN A 111 -12.55 5.64 -1.03
C GLN A 111 -11.14 6.15 -1.23
N LEU A 112 -10.34 6.19 -0.18
CA LEU A 112 -8.99 6.75 -0.27
C LEU A 112 -8.04 5.76 -0.97
N SER A 113 -7.38 6.21 -2.02
CA SER A 113 -6.51 5.34 -2.84
C SER A 113 -5.04 5.36 -2.41
N VAL A 114 -4.63 6.36 -1.67
CA VAL A 114 -3.26 6.46 -1.13
C VAL A 114 -3.38 6.89 0.32
N MET A 115 -2.77 6.13 1.22
CA MET A 115 -2.89 6.41 2.64
C MET A 115 -1.56 6.19 3.35
N SER A 116 -1.36 6.93 4.44
CA SER A 116 -0.21 6.71 5.31
C SER A 116 -0.56 5.64 6.35
N LEU A 117 0.45 4.90 6.77
CA LEU A 117 0.34 3.92 7.83
C LEU A 117 1.34 4.28 8.92
N THR A 118 0.99 3.98 10.17
CA THR A 118 1.99 4.04 11.22
C THR A 118 2.97 2.88 11.02
N LYS A 119 4.15 3.00 11.61
CA LYS A 119 5.13 1.92 11.54
C LYS A 119 4.55 0.62 12.12
N ASP A 120 3.83 0.71 13.22
CA ASP A 120 3.22 -0.47 13.82
C ASP A 120 2.20 -1.12 12.90
N GLU A 121 1.34 -0.33 12.27
CA GLU A 121 0.36 -0.86 11.32
C GLU A 121 1.03 -1.55 10.14
N PHE A 122 2.06 -0.92 9.60
CA PHE A 122 2.84 -1.50 8.51
C PHE A 122 3.44 -2.85 8.94
N ASP A 123 4.11 -2.87 10.08
CA ASP A 123 4.78 -4.07 10.57
C ASP A 123 3.80 -5.21 10.86
N ILE A 124 2.62 -4.88 11.41
CA ILE A 124 1.58 -5.88 11.69
C ILE A 124 1.09 -6.51 10.39
N ILE A 125 0.82 -5.71 9.38
CA ILE A 125 0.32 -6.23 8.10
C ILE A 125 1.37 -7.14 7.46
N VAL A 126 2.61 -6.71 7.41
CA VAL A 126 3.70 -7.49 6.81
C VAL A 126 3.89 -8.80 7.57
N ALA A 127 3.91 -8.74 8.90
CA ALA A 127 4.05 -9.95 9.72
C ALA A 127 2.88 -10.91 9.51
N THR A 128 1.67 -10.38 9.39
CA THR A 128 0.48 -11.20 9.11
C THR A 128 0.61 -11.91 7.76
N GLY A 129 1.02 -11.17 6.73
CA GLY A 129 1.22 -11.76 5.39
C GLY A 129 2.32 -12.80 5.35
N ASP A 130 3.35 -12.64 6.18
CA ASP A 130 4.44 -13.59 6.25
C ASP A 130 4.20 -14.72 7.27
N GLY A 131 3.06 -14.69 7.96
CA GLY A 131 2.73 -15.71 8.96
C GLY A 131 3.44 -15.53 10.29
N LYS A 132 4.20 -14.46 10.49
CA LYS A 132 5.03 -14.28 11.67
C LYS A 132 4.25 -13.89 12.91
N THR A 133 3.18 -13.12 12.75
CA THR A 133 2.36 -12.68 13.88
C THR A 133 1.78 -13.87 14.63
N ARG A 134 1.25 -14.85 13.90
CA ARG A 134 0.66 -16.04 14.49
C ARG A 134 1.71 -16.86 15.22
N LYS A 135 2.88 -17.05 14.59
CA LYS A 135 3.97 -17.79 15.22
C LYS A 135 4.43 -17.11 16.50
N LYS A 136 4.52 -15.81 16.47
CA LYS A 136 4.95 -15.02 17.62
C LYS A 136 3.98 -15.21 18.78
N ALA A 137 2.68 -15.16 18.50
CA ALA A 137 1.67 -15.37 19.51
C ALA A 137 1.77 -16.77 20.09
N ALA A 138 1.96 -17.79 19.24
CA ALA A 138 2.12 -19.16 19.69
C ALA A 138 3.36 -19.31 20.58
N ALA A 139 4.46 -18.70 20.21
CA ALA A 139 5.69 -18.73 21.00
C ALA A 139 5.49 -18.15 22.39
N LYS A 140 4.72 -17.08 22.49
CA LYS A 140 4.45 -16.44 23.78
C LYS A 140 3.67 -17.33 24.74
N LYS A 141 2.90 -18.26 24.21
CA LYS A 141 2.11 -19.16 25.06
C LYS A 141 2.94 -20.21 25.73
N LYS A 142 4.13 -20.37 25.30
CA LYS A 142 5.06 -21.32 25.89
C LYS A 142 5.80 -20.72 27.06
#